data_47cf535723c12ba964f5b0c034752058
#
_entry.id   47cf535723c12ba964f5b0c034752058
#
_cell.length_a   1.000
_cell.length_b   1.000
_cell.length_c   1.000
_cell.angle_alpha   90.00
_cell.angle_beta   90.00
_cell.angle_gamma   90.00
#
_symmetry.space_group_name_H-M   'P 1'
#
loop_
_entity.id
_entity.type
_entity.pdbx_description
1 polymer ?
#
loop_
_entity_poly.entity_id
_entity_poly.type
_entity_poly.pdbx_seq_one_letter_code
_entity_poly.pdbx_strand_id
1 'polypeptide(L)'
;SLILWLRDNMTFGKGYAGEPDIDRVTDDSKVTDHHAIIPTVEIARTDLSELPSGERDVLTLLAVRLLCATTQVHRFEAVTAILDCQGYTFTAKGKTILQSGWKEVERIHRMSIRQSETEHKENEAFALPVLQEGQTFEAVSASLREGKTSPPKHYTEAICCERGIRNRP
;
A
#
# COMPACT_ATOMS: atom_id res chain seq x y z
N SER A 1 -25.03 5.68 -5.15
CA SER A 1 -24.13 5.14 -4.12
C SER A 1 -23.00 6.13 -3.85
N LEU A 2 -22.64 6.34 -2.59
CA LEU A 2 -21.52 7.21 -2.18
C LEU A 2 -20.20 6.81 -2.88
N ILE A 3 -19.91 5.52 -2.95
CA ILE A 3 -18.68 5.00 -3.57
C ILE A 3 -18.59 5.38 -5.04
N LEU A 4 -19.68 5.24 -5.79
CA LEU A 4 -19.72 5.63 -7.21
C LEU A 4 -19.54 7.13 -7.37
N TRP A 5 -20.15 7.93 -6.50
CA TRP A 5 -19.94 9.37 -6.53
C TRP A 5 -18.49 9.76 -6.28
N LEU A 6 -17.83 9.17 -5.25
CA LEU A 6 -16.41 9.38 -4.95
C LEU A 6 -15.51 8.97 -6.12
N ARG A 7 -15.80 7.82 -6.75
CA ARG A 7 -15.10 7.35 -7.94
C ARG A 7 -15.16 8.38 -9.08
N ASP A 8 -16.33 8.92 -9.33
CA ASP A 8 -16.57 9.76 -10.51
C ASP A 8 -16.15 11.23 -10.29
N ASN A 9 -16.09 11.70 -9.05
CA ASN A 9 -15.84 13.12 -8.73
C ASN A 9 -14.48 13.39 -8.08
N MET A 10 -13.79 12.38 -7.54
CA MET A 10 -12.48 12.57 -6.94
C MET A 10 -11.35 12.21 -7.90
N THR A 11 -10.25 12.98 -7.90
CA THR A 11 -9.11 12.75 -8.81
C THR A 11 -8.55 11.33 -8.68
N PHE A 12 -8.43 10.82 -7.45
CA PHE A 12 -7.95 9.47 -7.16
C PHE A 12 -8.95 8.37 -7.51
N GLY A 13 -10.21 8.72 -7.74
CA GLY A 13 -11.24 7.79 -8.20
C GLY A 13 -10.96 7.21 -9.59
N LYS A 14 -10.12 7.87 -10.41
CA LYS A 14 -9.64 7.34 -11.70
C LYS A 14 -8.89 6.00 -11.56
N GLY A 15 -8.35 5.71 -10.39
CA GLY A 15 -7.71 4.43 -10.09
C GLY A 15 -8.67 3.32 -9.66
N TYR A 16 -9.96 3.62 -9.51
CA TYR A 16 -10.97 2.67 -9.09
C TYR A 16 -11.36 1.73 -10.24
N ALA A 17 -11.29 0.44 -10.01
CA ALA A 17 -11.60 -0.57 -11.00
C ALA A 17 -12.70 -1.53 -10.52
N GLY A 18 -13.61 -1.91 -11.42
CA GLY A 18 -14.71 -2.84 -11.18
C GLY A 18 -15.88 -2.23 -10.41
N GLU A 19 -16.78 -3.09 -10.01
CA GLU A 19 -17.93 -2.76 -9.16
C GLU A 19 -17.53 -2.76 -7.69
N PRO A 20 -18.20 -1.96 -6.83
CA PRO A 20 -17.92 -1.93 -5.40
C PRO A 20 -18.17 -3.28 -4.73
N ASP A 21 -17.13 -3.84 -4.12
CA ASP A 21 -17.20 -5.05 -3.32
C ASP A 21 -17.50 -4.68 -1.85
N ILE A 22 -18.79 -4.52 -1.56
CA ILE A 22 -19.27 -4.11 -0.24
C ILE A 22 -19.20 -5.28 0.74
N ASP A 23 -19.52 -6.49 0.30
CA ASP A 23 -19.57 -7.68 1.15
C ASP A 23 -18.21 -8.00 1.75
N ARG A 24 -17.13 -7.66 1.04
CA ARG A 24 -15.77 -7.86 1.55
C ARG A 24 -15.45 -6.98 2.77
N VAL A 25 -16.10 -5.85 2.91
CA VAL A 25 -15.78 -4.85 3.96
C VAL A 25 -16.84 -4.73 5.03
N THR A 26 -17.95 -5.47 4.91
CA THR A 26 -19.02 -5.51 5.91
C THR A 26 -18.99 -6.85 6.64
N ASP A 27 -18.86 -6.79 7.97
CA ASP A 27 -18.91 -7.97 8.82
C ASP A 27 -19.40 -7.55 10.22
N ASP A 28 -20.70 -7.66 10.45
CA ASP A 28 -21.34 -7.26 11.71
C ASP A 28 -20.80 -8.06 12.90
N SER A 29 -20.33 -9.29 12.67
CA SER A 29 -19.77 -10.13 13.74
C SER A 29 -18.45 -9.62 14.30
N LYS A 30 -17.75 -8.77 13.56
CA LYS A 30 -16.47 -8.15 13.95
C LYS A 30 -16.61 -6.75 14.52
N VAL A 31 -17.81 -6.19 14.54
CA VAL A 31 -18.06 -4.89 15.16
C VAL A 31 -18.28 -5.10 16.66
N THR A 32 -17.35 -4.55 17.46
CA THR A 32 -17.43 -4.58 18.93
C THR A 32 -17.89 -3.23 19.47
N ASP A 33 -16.95 -2.35 19.75
CA ASP A 33 -17.23 -1.04 20.37
C ASP A 33 -17.37 0.08 19.34
N HIS A 34 -16.70 -0.05 18.19
CA HIS A 34 -16.64 0.98 17.17
C HIS A 34 -16.78 0.39 15.75
N HIS A 35 -17.50 1.12 14.89
CA HIS A 35 -17.54 0.85 13.45
C HIS A 35 -16.51 1.72 12.71
N ALA A 36 -16.30 1.43 11.42
CA ALA A 36 -15.42 2.23 10.58
C ALA A 36 -15.93 3.68 10.43
N ILE A 37 -15.00 4.63 10.38
CA ILE A 37 -15.29 6.03 10.03
C ILE A 37 -15.25 6.14 8.51
N ILE A 38 -16.36 6.52 7.91
CA ILE A 38 -16.50 6.71 6.46
C ILE A 38 -17.11 8.08 6.18
N PRO A 39 -16.87 8.69 5.00
CA PRO A 39 -17.57 9.90 4.60
C PRO A 39 -19.08 9.66 4.53
N THR A 40 -19.86 10.67 4.83
CA THR A 40 -21.31 10.65 4.62
C THR A 40 -21.66 11.08 3.20
N VAL A 41 -22.89 10.87 2.78
CA VAL A 41 -23.39 11.31 1.47
C VAL A 41 -23.38 12.85 1.31
N GLU A 42 -23.29 13.58 2.40
CA GLU A 42 -23.20 15.04 2.40
C GLU A 42 -21.93 15.55 1.72
N ILE A 43 -20.88 14.75 1.61
CA ILE A 43 -19.67 15.10 0.86
C ILE A 43 -19.98 15.50 -0.59
N ALA A 44 -21.05 14.93 -1.16
CA ALA A 44 -21.49 15.23 -2.52
C ALA A 44 -22.10 16.64 -2.68
N ARG A 45 -22.47 17.26 -1.56
CA ARG A 45 -23.11 18.59 -1.51
C ARG A 45 -22.18 19.66 -0.91
N THR A 46 -21.04 19.24 -0.40
CA THR A 46 -20.08 20.13 0.29
C THR A 46 -19.05 20.63 -0.70
N ASP A 47 -18.81 21.93 -0.74
CA ASP A 47 -17.64 22.48 -1.43
C ASP A 47 -16.40 22.24 -0.55
N LEU A 48 -15.59 21.26 -0.95
CA LEU A 48 -14.40 20.88 -0.23
C LEU A 48 -13.33 22.00 -0.19
N SER A 49 -13.42 22.97 -1.09
CA SER A 49 -12.48 24.10 -1.12
C SER A 49 -12.71 25.10 0.03
N GLU A 50 -13.94 25.14 0.56
CA GLU A 50 -14.31 25.99 1.68
C GLU A 50 -13.91 25.43 3.05
N LEU A 51 -13.58 24.12 3.11
CA LEU A 51 -13.15 23.48 4.35
C LEU A 51 -11.74 23.89 4.75
N PRO A 52 -11.46 24.04 6.06
CA PRO A 52 -10.10 24.15 6.57
C PRO A 52 -9.22 23.02 6.06
N SER A 53 -7.94 23.30 5.76
CA SER A 53 -7.05 22.32 5.11
C SER A 53 -6.98 20.99 5.87
N GLY A 54 -6.86 21.01 7.19
CA GLY A 54 -6.81 19.79 8.00
C GLY A 54 -8.08 18.94 7.93
N GLU A 55 -9.26 19.57 7.90
CA GLU A 55 -10.54 18.87 7.78
C GLU A 55 -10.68 18.25 6.40
N ARG A 56 -10.33 19.00 5.35
CA ARG A 56 -10.31 18.53 3.98
C ARG A 56 -9.36 17.34 3.80
N ASP A 57 -8.16 17.38 4.39
CA ASP A 57 -7.16 16.35 4.29
C ASP A 57 -7.64 15.04 4.96
N VAL A 58 -8.26 15.13 6.15
CA VAL A 58 -8.87 13.98 6.83
C VAL A 58 -10.01 13.40 6.02
N LEU A 59 -10.93 14.22 5.52
CA LEU A 59 -12.06 13.78 4.71
C LEU A 59 -11.59 13.11 3.42
N THR A 60 -10.57 13.69 2.77
CA THR A 60 -9.93 13.12 1.58
C THR A 60 -9.31 11.76 1.89
N LEU A 61 -8.59 11.63 3.00
CA LEU A 61 -8.01 10.36 3.42
C LEU A 61 -9.08 9.28 3.65
N LEU A 62 -10.17 9.62 4.33
CA LEU A 62 -11.30 8.70 4.55
C LEU A 62 -11.93 8.25 3.21
N ALA A 63 -12.11 9.18 2.27
CA ALA A 63 -12.63 8.87 0.94
C ALA A 63 -11.69 7.92 0.16
N VAL A 64 -10.39 8.18 0.18
CA VAL A 64 -9.36 7.31 -0.42
C VAL A 64 -9.43 5.91 0.19
N ARG A 65 -9.47 5.81 1.52
CA ARG A 65 -9.52 4.52 2.20
C ARG A 65 -10.78 3.73 1.87
N LEU A 66 -11.93 4.40 1.79
CA LEU A 66 -13.18 3.76 1.38
C LEU A 66 -13.09 3.21 -0.06
N LEU A 67 -12.56 3.99 -1.00
CA LEU A 67 -12.36 3.51 -2.37
C LEU A 67 -11.35 2.37 -2.43
N CYS A 68 -10.22 2.45 -1.72
CA CYS A 68 -9.25 1.36 -1.66
C CYS A 68 -9.85 0.07 -1.07
N ALA A 69 -10.71 0.19 -0.07
CA ALA A 69 -11.33 -0.95 0.59
C ALA A 69 -12.36 -1.68 -0.29
N THR A 70 -13.05 -0.96 -1.17
CA THR A 70 -14.17 -1.46 -1.97
C THR A 70 -13.82 -1.77 -3.43
N THR A 71 -12.66 -1.35 -3.93
CA THR A 71 -12.19 -1.66 -5.29
C THR A 71 -11.56 -3.06 -5.37
N GLN A 72 -11.13 -3.45 -6.54
CA GLN A 72 -10.47 -4.72 -6.77
C GLN A 72 -9.21 -4.92 -5.90
N VAL A 73 -8.94 -6.18 -5.54
CA VAL A 73 -7.75 -6.55 -4.76
C VAL A 73 -6.47 -6.37 -5.57
N HIS A 74 -5.37 -6.09 -4.89
CA HIS A 74 -4.04 -6.14 -5.49
C HIS A 74 -3.58 -7.59 -5.58
N ARG A 75 -3.22 -8.05 -6.78
CA ARG A 75 -2.69 -9.40 -7.03
C ARG A 75 -1.29 -9.33 -7.60
N PHE A 76 -0.44 -10.19 -7.11
CA PHE A 76 0.94 -10.30 -7.59
C PHE A 76 1.46 -11.73 -7.41
N GLU A 77 2.44 -12.09 -8.22
CA GLU A 77 3.29 -13.26 -8.01
C GLU A 77 4.58 -12.83 -7.33
N ALA A 78 4.95 -13.55 -6.29
CA ALA A 78 6.24 -13.39 -5.63
C ALA A 78 7.09 -14.63 -5.87
N VAL A 79 8.28 -14.45 -6.44
CA VAL A 79 9.24 -15.51 -6.71
C VAL A 79 10.45 -15.30 -5.80
N THR A 80 10.89 -16.37 -5.16
CA THR A 80 12.15 -16.41 -4.42
C THR A 80 13.04 -17.47 -5.03
N ALA A 81 14.15 -17.06 -5.61
CA ALA A 81 15.17 -17.95 -6.12
C ALA A 81 16.31 -18.07 -5.10
N ILE A 82 16.70 -19.29 -4.82
CA ILE A 82 17.86 -19.62 -3.98
C ILE A 82 18.92 -20.17 -4.92
N LEU A 83 20.09 -19.51 -4.94
CA LEU A 83 21.21 -19.87 -5.80
C LEU A 83 22.37 -20.33 -4.91
N ASP A 84 23.01 -21.41 -5.33
CA ASP A 84 24.27 -21.88 -4.71
C ASP A 84 25.44 -21.46 -5.59
N CYS A 85 26.47 -20.93 -4.98
CA CYS A 85 27.73 -20.65 -5.64
C CYS A 85 28.87 -21.15 -4.76
N GLN A 86 29.42 -22.30 -5.07
CA GLN A 86 30.53 -22.94 -4.32
C GLN A 86 30.23 -23.07 -2.81
N GLY A 87 29.01 -23.43 -2.44
CA GLY A 87 28.57 -23.60 -1.05
C GLY A 87 28.10 -22.30 -0.38
N TYR A 88 28.11 -21.18 -1.08
CA TYR A 88 27.52 -19.91 -0.60
C TYR A 88 26.13 -19.74 -1.18
N THR A 89 25.16 -19.47 -0.32
CA THR A 89 23.77 -19.28 -0.70
C THR A 89 23.47 -17.82 -0.97
N PHE A 90 22.91 -17.54 -2.15
CA PHE A 90 22.39 -16.23 -2.53
C PHE A 90 20.89 -16.32 -2.71
N THR A 91 20.18 -15.27 -2.33
CA THR A 91 18.72 -15.20 -2.47
C THR A 91 18.34 -14.03 -3.37
N ALA A 92 17.61 -14.32 -4.45
CA ALA A 92 16.99 -13.33 -5.30
C ALA A 92 15.47 -13.35 -5.10
N LYS A 93 14.87 -12.17 -4.93
CA LYS A 93 13.41 -12.03 -4.78
C LYS A 93 12.87 -11.16 -5.91
N GLY A 94 11.84 -11.67 -6.57
CA GLY A 94 11.12 -10.94 -7.60
C GLY A 94 9.64 -10.84 -7.29
N LYS A 95 9.00 -9.84 -7.89
CA LYS A 95 7.57 -9.61 -7.78
C LYS A 95 7.03 -9.14 -9.11
N THR A 96 6.02 -9.84 -9.62
CA THR A 96 5.31 -9.46 -10.84
C THR A 96 3.88 -9.07 -10.47
N ILE A 97 3.49 -7.85 -10.81
CA ILE A 97 2.13 -7.37 -10.54
C ILE A 97 1.18 -7.90 -11.61
N LEU A 98 0.21 -8.70 -11.21
CA LEU A 98 -0.85 -9.21 -12.08
C LEU A 98 -2.04 -8.26 -12.16
N GLN A 99 -2.34 -7.57 -11.07
CA GLN A 99 -3.45 -6.64 -10.95
C GLN A 99 -3.11 -5.56 -9.93
N SER A 100 -3.13 -4.29 -10.34
CA SER A 100 -2.82 -3.16 -9.44
C SER A 100 -3.87 -3.02 -8.34
N GLY A 101 -5.16 -3.18 -8.66
CA GLY A 101 -6.25 -3.09 -7.70
C GLY A 101 -6.23 -1.78 -6.92
N TRP A 102 -6.50 -1.85 -5.61
CA TRP A 102 -6.57 -0.68 -4.74
C TRP A 102 -5.31 0.19 -4.72
N LYS A 103 -4.15 -0.36 -5.06
CA LYS A 103 -2.89 0.41 -5.11
C LYS A 103 -2.90 1.52 -6.15
N GLU A 104 -3.70 1.38 -7.19
CA GLU A 104 -3.81 2.42 -8.22
C GLU A 104 -4.51 3.67 -7.67
N VAL A 105 -5.59 3.50 -6.89
CA VAL A 105 -6.25 4.60 -6.18
C VAL A 105 -5.27 5.32 -5.26
N GLU A 106 -4.53 4.55 -4.46
CA GLU A 106 -3.55 5.09 -3.51
C GLU A 106 -2.39 5.81 -4.24
N ARG A 107 -1.90 5.25 -5.36
CA ARG A 107 -0.85 5.86 -6.17
C ARG A 107 -1.25 7.23 -6.69
N ILE A 108 -2.45 7.33 -7.29
CA ILE A 108 -2.96 8.61 -7.82
C ILE A 108 -3.12 9.63 -6.70
N HIS A 109 -3.65 9.23 -5.55
CA HIS A 109 -3.77 10.10 -4.39
C HIS A 109 -2.41 10.60 -3.90
N ARG A 110 -1.42 9.72 -3.76
CA ARG A 110 -0.06 10.12 -3.36
C ARG A 110 0.56 11.10 -4.35
N MET A 111 0.37 10.90 -5.65
CA MET A 111 0.88 11.83 -6.66
C MET A 111 0.24 13.21 -6.55
N SER A 112 -1.04 13.30 -6.16
CA SER A 112 -1.71 14.59 -5.97
C SER A 112 -1.21 15.38 -4.76
N ILE A 113 -0.72 14.69 -3.72
CA ILE A 113 -0.18 15.33 -2.51
C ILE A 113 1.30 15.71 -2.70
N ARG A 114 2.06 14.89 -3.43
CA ARG A 114 3.53 14.99 -3.55
C ARG A 114 4.03 15.98 -4.59
N GLN A 115 3.35 17.08 -4.86
CA GLN A 115 3.95 18.11 -5.73
C GLN A 115 5.29 18.69 -5.20
N SER A 116 5.80 18.28 -4.03
CA SER A 116 6.99 18.87 -3.43
C SER A 116 7.96 17.95 -2.67
N GLU A 117 7.79 16.63 -2.62
CA GLU A 117 8.73 15.81 -1.85
C GLU A 117 9.31 14.63 -2.64
N THR A 118 10.64 14.52 -2.52
CA THR A 118 11.55 13.51 -3.06
C THR A 118 10.99 12.09 -3.05
N GLU A 119 11.10 11.46 -4.20
CA GLU A 119 10.79 10.06 -4.47
C GLU A 119 11.32 9.12 -3.38
N HIS A 120 10.46 8.65 -2.51
CA HIS A 120 10.66 7.31 -1.97
C HIS A 120 10.45 6.35 -3.15
N LYS A 121 11.52 5.78 -3.65
CA LYS A 121 11.48 4.63 -4.53
C LYS A 121 10.69 3.56 -3.79
N GLU A 122 9.38 3.48 -4.04
CA GLU A 122 8.66 2.24 -3.79
C GLU A 122 9.44 1.19 -4.55
N ASN A 123 9.78 0.08 -3.88
CA ASN A 123 10.46 -1.04 -4.51
C ASN A 123 9.72 -1.31 -5.83
N GLU A 124 10.30 -0.82 -6.93
CA GLU A 124 9.81 -1.16 -8.26
C GLU A 124 9.69 -2.67 -8.28
N ALA A 125 8.55 -3.17 -8.69
CA ALA A 125 8.31 -4.60 -8.77
C ALA A 125 9.34 -5.16 -9.74
N PHE A 126 10.44 -5.69 -9.21
CA PHE A 126 11.48 -6.29 -10.02
C PHE A 126 11.04 -7.69 -10.38
N ALA A 127 10.68 -7.90 -11.64
CA ALA A 127 10.35 -9.21 -12.14
C ALA A 127 11.63 -10.01 -12.37
N LEU A 128 11.74 -11.19 -11.75
CA LEU A 128 12.77 -12.14 -12.10
C LEU A 128 12.44 -12.79 -13.45
N PRO A 129 13.45 -13.16 -14.24
CA PRO A 129 13.23 -14.00 -15.42
C PRO A 129 12.62 -15.35 -15.02
N VAL A 130 12.08 -16.07 -15.99
CA VAL A 130 11.59 -17.43 -15.75
C VAL A 130 12.80 -18.29 -15.38
N LEU A 131 12.76 -18.85 -14.17
CA LEU A 131 13.81 -19.68 -13.61
C LEU A 131 13.33 -21.14 -13.53
N GLN A 132 14.26 -22.08 -13.73
CA GLN A 132 14.01 -23.50 -13.57
C GLN A 132 14.91 -24.07 -12.46
N GLU A 133 14.41 -25.06 -11.74
CA GLU A 133 15.19 -25.77 -10.74
C GLU A 133 16.39 -26.48 -11.40
N GLY A 134 17.57 -26.36 -10.79
CA GLY A 134 18.82 -26.91 -11.36
C GLY A 134 19.44 -26.10 -12.49
N GLN A 135 18.86 -24.95 -12.87
CA GLN A 135 19.43 -24.07 -13.88
C GLN A 135 20.78 -23.52 -13.40
N THR A 136 21.79 -23.58 -14.26
CA THR A 136 23.12 -23.00 -14.00
C THR A 136 23.29 -21.63 -14.68
N PHE A 137 23.99 -20.74 -14.00
CA PHE A 137 24.31 -19.42 -14.51
C PHE A 137 25.81 -19.22 -14.50
N GLU A 138 26.34 -18.61 -15.55
CA GLU A 138 27.71 -18.11 -15.55
C GLU A 138 27.73 -16.70 -14.92
N ALA A 139 28.61 -16.48 -13.95
CA ALA A 139 28.78 -15.16 -13.34
C ALA A 139 29.42 -14.21 -14.36
N VAL A 140 28.66 -13.19 -14.77
CA VAL A 140 29.13 -12.20 -15.74
C VAL A 140 29.92 -11.09 -15.07
N SER A 141 29.49 -10.65 -13.87
CA SER A 141 30.20 -9.65 -13.06
C SER A 141 29.81 -9.75 -11.60
N ALA A 142 30.72 -9.34 -10.71
CA ALA A 142 30.46 -9.18 -9.30
C ALA A 142 30.92 -7.80 -8.84
N SER A 143 30.13 -7.15 -7.98
CA SER A 143 30.52 -5.88 -7.37
C SER A 143 30.29 -5.94 -5.85
N LEU A 144 31.25 -5.41 -5.11
CA LEU A 144 31.17 -5.27 -3.66
C LEU A 144 30.67 -3.86 -3.32
N ARG A 145 29.66 -3.78 -2.46
CA ARG A 145 29.17 -2.52 -1.87
C ARG A 145 29.42 -2.53 -0.38
N GLU A 146 30.16 -1.56 0.09
CA GLU A 146 30.25 -1.31 1.52
C GLU A 146 29.02 -0.56 2.00
N GLY A 147 28.49 -0.97 3.14
CA GLY A 147 27.36 -0.33 3.80
C GLY A 147 27.53 -0.35 5.32
N LYS A 148 26.90 0.61 5.98
CA LYS A 148 26.81 0.62 7.45
C LYS A 148 25.37 0.33 7.84
N THR A 149 25.19 -0.59 8.78
CA THR A 149 23.89 -0.79 9.43
C THR A 149 23.62 0.38 10.36
N SER A 150 22.40 0.84 10.38
CA SER A 150 21.94 1.80 11.39
C SER A 150 21.21 1.06 12.52
N PRO A 151 21.32 1.53 13.77
CA PRO A 151 20.56 0.94 14.87
C PRO A 151 19.05 1.12 14.61
N PRO A 152 18.21 0.25 15.18
CA PRO A 152 16.75 0.45 15.12
C PRO A 152 16.40 1.80 15.74
N LYS A 153 15.37 2.42 15.19
CA LYS A 153 14.84 3.68 15.76
C LYS A 153 14.34 3.46 17.18
N HIS A 154 14.48 4.48 18.01
CA HIS A 154 13.90 4.47 19.36
C HIS A 154 12.38 4.19 19.29
N TYR A 155 11.88 3.51 20.31
CA TYR A 155 10.44 3.30 20.44
C TYR A 155 9.74 4.64 20.63
N THR A 156 8.64 4.83 19.88
CA THR A 156 7.69 5.92 20.10
C THR A 156 6.46 5.36 20.82
N GLU A 157 5.66 6.22 21.45
CA GLU A 157 4.41 5.80 22.10
C GLU A 157 3.52 4.99 21.14
N ALA A 158 3.39 5.43 19.88
CA ALA A 158 2.61 4.75 18.86
C ALA A 158 3.11 3.29 18.63
N ILE A 159 4.42 3.07 18.54
CA ILE A 159 5.00 1.73 18.35
C ILE A 159 4.79 0.87 19.59
N CYS A 160 4.86 1.46 20.80
CA CYS A 160 4.58 0.75 22.03
C CYS A 160 3.12 0.29 22.12
N CYS A 161 2.18 1.12 21.71
CA CYS A 161 0.77 0.77 21.66
C CYS A 161 0.47 -0.34 20.63
N GLU A 162 1.00 -0.24 19.41
CA GLU A 162 0.82 -1.26 18.37
C GLU A 162 1.37 -2.64 18.77
N ARG A 163 2.50 -2.68 19.48
CA ARG A 163 3.15 -3.94 19.90
C ARG A 163 2.67 -4.47 21.24
N GLY A 164 1.67 -3.85 21.86
CA GLY A 164 1.12 -4.27 23.14
C GLY A 164 2.15 -4.22 24.28
N ILE A 165 3.23 -3.43 24.12
CA ILE A 165 4.22 -3.21 25.17
C ILE A 165 3.58 -2.26 26.17
N ARG A 166 2.78 -2.81 27.10
CA ARG A 166 2.30 -2.08 28.27
C ARG A 166 3.49 -1.90 29.21
N ASN A 167 3.71 -0.66 29.65
CA ASN A 167 4.57 -0.42 30.81
C ASN A 167 4.06 -1.30 31.94
N ARG A 168 4.81 -2.35 32.30
CA ARG A 168 4.65 -2.98 33.60
C ARG A 168 5.40 -2.10 34.61
N PRO A 169 4.77 -1.77 35.74
CA PRO A 169 5.41 -1.01 36.79
C PRO A 169 6.61 -1.76 37.37
#